data_bdedc86dfda9d438025ce8babcc2563b
#
_entry.id   bdedc86dfda9d438025ce8babcc2563b
#
_cell.length_a   1.000
_cell.length_b   1.000
_cell.length_c   1.000
_cell.angle_alpha   90.00
_cell.angle_beta   90.00
_cell.angle_gamma   90.00
#
_symmetry.space_group_name_H-M   'P 1'
#
loop_
_entity.id
_entity.type
_entity.pdbx_description
1 polymer ?
#
loop_
_entity_poly.entity_id
_entity_poly.type
_entity_poly.pdbx_seq_one_letter_code
_entity_poly.pdbx_strand_id
1 'polypeptide(L)'
;TNSDYFDTLDLNVKELTHLIKAKSILQPKLKLKLIDEKYNTGNQEFFHNGNLSDYIIGENDSASEYLPKESYHGSIDTESYIMEWSALWIPESIEPLQESYVNLIPTMYGGTHVNAFRAGLIDAMREFCDRKNLLPRNIKLTPEDIWKNVSFILSFKMSNPQFSGQTKGKLQSNHLLASLTSKLKDKFELWLNKHSEAGEALAELAISNAQTRILSSNKDLKKINTRSILLPSRLS
;
A
#
# COMPACT_ATOMS: atom_id res chain seq x y z
N THR A 1 -13.09 -29.96 9.33
CA THR A 1 -11.84 -30.22 8.58
C THR A 1 -11.37 -31.64 8.88
N ASN A 2 -10.97 -32.40 7.87
CA ASN A 2 -10.48 -33.76 8.01
C ASN A 2 -8.96 -33.79 7.97
N SER A 3 -8.30 -34.42 8.94
CA SER A 3 -6.85 -34.52 9.10
C SER A 3 -6.16 -35.21 7.90
N ASP A 4 -6.90 -35.96 7.09
CA ASP A 4 -6.36 -36.65 5.91
C ASP A 4 -6.02 -35.69 4.76
N TYR A 5 -6.55 -34.45 4.81
CA TYR A 5 -6.41 -33.46 3.74
C TYR A 5 -5.72 -32.17 4.16
N PHE A 6 -5.47 -31.98 5.45
CA PHE A 6 -4.89 -30.74 5.98
C PHE A 6 -3.79 -31.05 6.98
N ASP A 7 -2.63 -30.43 6.81
CA ASP A 7 -1.48 -30.56 7.70
C ASP A 7 -1.76 -30.08 9.13
N THR A 8 -2.66 -29.11 9.28
CA THR A 8 -3.14 -28.61 10.58
C THR A 8 -4.65 -28.44 10.56
N LEU A 9 -5.29 -28.79 11.68
CA LEU A 9 -6.74 -28.56 11.89
C LEU A 9 -7.00 -27.28 12.66
N ASP A 10 -5.96 -26.62 13.13
CA ASP A 10 -6.07 -25.39 13.90
C ASP A 10 -6.26 -24.17 13.00
N LEU A 11 -7.28 -23.40 13.35
CA LEU A 11 -7.57 -22.15 12.66
C LEU A 11 -6.67 -21.05 13.25
N ASN A 12 -6.05 -20.25 12.37
CA ASN A 12 -5.36 -19.05 12.81
C ASN A 12 -6.39 -17.97 13.22
N VAL A 13 -6.70 -17.93 14.51
CA VAL A 13 -7.72 -17.03 15.07
C VAL A 13 -7.33 -15.57 14.86
N LYS A 14 -6.04 -15.23 14.92
CA LYS A 14 -5.56 -13.85 14.71
C LYS A 14 -5.85 -13.39 13.27
N GLU A 15 -5.52 -14.21 12.30
CA GLU A 15 -5.76 -13.93 10.88
C GLU A 15 -7.27 -13.83 10.57
N LEU A 16 -8.08 -14.74 11.15
CA LEU A 16 -9.53 -14.68 11.03
C LEU A 16 -10.10 -13.39 11.65
N THR A 17 -9.62 -13.02 12.83
CA THR A 17 -10.03 -11.78 13.52
C THR A 17 -9.71 -10.56 12.68
N HIS A 18 -8.49 -10.48 12.12
CA HIS A 18 -8.07 -9.41 11.24
C HIS A 18 -8.96 -9.32 9.98
N LEU A 19 -9.24 -10.46 9.34
CA LEU A 19 -10.12 -10.52 8.18
C LEU A 19 -11.54 -10.05 8.48
N ILE A 20 -12.12 -10.45 9.63
CA ILE A 20 -13.46 -10.02 10.05
C ILE A 20 -13.47 -8.52 10.35
N LYS A 21 -12.45 -8.00 11.04
CA LYS A 21 -12.28 -6.57 11.31
C LYS A 21 -12.22 -5.79 9.99
N ALA A 22 -11.36 -6.18 9.04
CA ALA A 22 -11.26 -5.56 7.75
C ALA A 22 -12.60 -5.55 7.00
N LYS A 23 -13.34 -6.66 7.00
CA LYS A 23 -14.67 -6.72 6.36
C LYS A 23 -15.70 -5.80 6.99
N SER A 24 -15.66 -5.59 8.30
CA SER A 24 -16.58 -4.65 8.98
C SER A 24 -16.31 -3.20 8.55
N ILE A 25 -15.05 -2.88 8.21
CA ILE A 25 -14.61 -1.56 7.77
C ILE A 25 -14.94 -1.33 6.30
N LEU A 26 -14.70 -2.34 5.46
CA LEU A 26 -15.00 -2.30 4.02
C LEU A 26 -16.50 -2.27 3.72
N GLN A 27 -17.32 -2.64 4.70
CA GLN A 27 -18.77 -2.63 4.61
C GLN A 27 -19.36 -1.88 5.83
N PRO A 28 -19.38 -0.54 5.79
CA PRO A 28 -19.92 0.28 6.88
C PRO A 28 -21.34 -0.17 7.27
N LYS A 29 -21.65 -0.08 8.57
CA LYS A 29 -22.93 -0.50 9.19
C LYS A 29 -23.15 -2.02 9.29
N LEU A 30 -22.23 -2.86 8.77
CA LEU A 30 -22.28 -4.29 8.99
C LEU A 30 -21.73 -4.63 10.38
N LYS A 31 -22.55 -5.27 11.21
CA LYS A 31 -22.11 -5.81 12.49
C LYS A 31 -21.73 -7.27 12.32
N LEU A 32 -20.49 -7.59 12.62
CA LEU A 32 -19.94 -8.95 12.59
C LEU A 32 -19.63 -9.41 14.00
N LYS A 33 -19.85 -10.69 14.28
CA LYS A 33 -19.57 -11.29 15.57
C LYS A 33 -18.75 -12.56 15.37
N LEU A 34 -17.61 -12.64 16.06
CA LEU A 34 -16.79 -13.84 16.15
C LEU A 34 -17.07 -14.50 17.50
N ILE A 35 -17.52 -15.76 17.46
CA ILE A 35 -17.75 -16.60 18.63
C ILE A 35 -16.73 -17.74 18.57
N ASP A 36 -15.84 -17.77 19.55
CA ASP A 36 -14.84 -18.83 19.68
C ASP A 36 -15.22 -19.79 20.78
N GLU A 37 -15.74 -20.94 20.40
CA GLU A 37 -16.17 -22.00 21.33
C GLU A 37 -15.02 -22.93 21.74
N LYS A 38 -13.91 -22.95 20.99
CA LYS A 38 -12.80 -23.88 21.21
C LYS A 38 -11.71 -23.32 22.11
N TYR A 39 -11.28 -22.08 21.87
CA TYR A 39 -10.11 -21.49 22.54
C TYR A 39 -10.49 -20.50 23.64
N ASN A 40 -11.79 -20.26 23.84
CA ASN A 40 -12.36 -19.37 24.85
C ASN A 40 -11.73 -17.95 24.82
N THR A 41 -11.38 -17.46 23.61
CA THR A 41 -10.85 -16.09 23.41
C THR A 41 -11.93 -15.02 23.62
N GLY A 42 -13.16 -15.47 23.94
CA GLY A 42 -14.32 -14.61 24.16
C GLY A 42 -15.06 -14.26 22.87
N ASN A 43 -16.23 -13.67 23.05
CA ASN A 43 -17.02 -13.14 21.95
C ASN A 43 -16.48 -11.77 21.55
N GLN A 44 -16.15 -11.60 20.28
CA GLN A 44 -15.71 -10.32 19.72
C GLN A 44 -16.77 -9.79 18.77
N GLU A 45 -17.11 -8.52 18.90
CA GLU A 45 -18.03 -7.83 17.98
C GLU A 45 -17.27 -6.75 17.22
N PHE A 46 -17.46 -6.72 15.90
CA PHE A 46 -16.85 -5.78 14.98
C PHE A 46 -17.97 -4.96 14.34
N PHE A 47 -17.95 -3.70 14.58
CA PHE A 47 -18.86 -2.73 13.97
C PHE A 47 -18.07 -1.47 13.68
N HIS A 48 -18.07 -1.04 12.44
CA HIS A 48 -17.40 0.18 12.03
C HIS A 48 -18.41 1.13 11.37
N ASN A 49 -18.47 2.33 11.88
CA ASN A 49 -19.30 3.40 11.32
C ASN A 49 -18.44 4.57 10.78
N GLY A 50 -17.14 4.38 10.79
CA GLY A 50 -16.15 5.33 10.28
C GLY A 50 -15.80 5.09 8.81
N ASN A 51 -14.67 5.64 8.41
CA ASN A 51 -14.11 5.51 7.07
C ASN A 51 -12.81 4.68 7.08
N LEU A 52 -12.24 4.41 5.91
CA LEU A 52 -10.99 3.67 5.78
C LEU A 52 -9.80 4.37 6.47
N SER A 53 -9.90 5.69 6.70
CA SER A 53 -8.85 6.47 7.36
C SER A 53 -8.69 6.08 8.82
N ASP A 54 -9.79 5.86 9.54
CA ASP A 54 -9.76 5.45 10.94
C ASP A 54 -9.09 4.09 11.12
N TYR A 55 -9.29 3.21 10.14
CA TYR A 55 -8.66 1.89 10.14
C TYR A 55 -7.16 2.00 9.95
N ILE A 56 -6.71 2.68 8.88
CA ILE A 56 -5.29 2.72 8.56
C ILE A 56 -4.48 3.45 9.65
N ILE A 57 -5.05 4.48 10.26
CA ILE A 57 -4.43 5.17 11.40
C ILE A 57 -4.36 4.23 12.59
N GLY A 58 -5.45 3.53 12.94
CA GLY A 58 -5.49 2.60 14.07
C GLY A 58 -4.56 1.40 13.92
N GLU A 59 -4.39 0.85 12.70
CA GLU A 59 -3.43 -0.25 12.46
C GLU A 59 -1.96 0.24 12.52
N ASN A 60 -1.72 1.52 12.34
CA ASN A 60 -0.39 2.15 12.42
C ASN A 60 -0.20 3.01 13.68
N ASP A 61 -1.04 2.84 14.71
CA ASP A 61 -1.01 3.65 15.95
C ASP A 61 0.34 3.57 16.72
N SER A 62 1.10 2.51 16.50
CA SER A 62 2.45 2.37 17.04
C SER A 62 3.53 3.18 16.29
N ALA A 63 3.20 3.78 15.15
CA ALA A 63 4.13 4.60 14.39
C ALA A 63 4.39 5.93 15.13
N SER A 64 5.67 6.32 15.24
CA SER A 64 6.07 7.58 15.87
C SER A 64 5.63 8.80 15.06
N GLU A 65 5.56 8.65 13.74
CA GLU A 65 5.21 9.71 12.80
C GLU A 65 4.61 9.12 11.53
N TYR A 66 3.62 9.80 10.97
CA TYR A 66 3.07 9.51 9.65
C TYR A 66 2.68 10.80 8.93
N LEU A 67 2.70 10.73 7.60
CA LEU A 67 2.38 11.85 6.70
C LEU A 67 1.28 11.40 5.71
N PRO A 68 0.35 12.26 5.37
CA PRO A 68 0.01 13.52 6.06
C PRO A 68 -0.68 13.24 7.41
N LYS A 69 -0.86 14.27 8.25
CA LYS A 69 -1.59 14.14 9.53
C LYS A 69 -3.01 13.61 9.36
N GLU A 70 -3.66 13.98 8.27
CA GLU A 70 -4.93 13.39 7.83
C GLU A 70 -4.62 12.52 6.61
N SER A 71 -4.97 11.22 6.66
CA SER A 71 -4.66 10.31 5.57
C SER A 71 -5.19 10.80 4.22
N TYR A 72 -4.44 10.56 3.14
CA TYR A 72 -4.95 10.74 1.80
C TYR A 72 -6.04 9.69 1.52
N HIS A 73 -7.28 10.12 1.50
CA HIS A 73 -8.42 9.27 1.22
C HIS A 73 -9.26 9.80 0.06
N GLY A 74 -10.01 8.91 -0.55
CA GLY A 74 -10.88 9.28 -1.64
C GLY A 74 -11.67 8.12 -2.19
N SER A 75 -12.49 8.43 -3.19
CA SER A 75 -13.27 7.44 -3.92
C SER A 75 -13.38 7.79 -5.40
N ILE A 76 -13.55 6.76 -6.22
CA ILE A 76 -14.00 6.84 -7.60
C ILE A 76 -15.26 6.00 -7.70
N ASP A 77 -16.35 6.61 -8.12
CA ASP A 77 -17.63 5.94 -8.36
C ASP A 77 -17.99 6.07 -9.84
N THR A 78 -18.22 4.93 -10.48
CA THR A 78 -18.60 4.82 -11.89
C THR A 78 -19.67 3.74 -12.04
N GLU A 79 -20.33 3.67 -13.18
CA GLU A 79 -21.30 2.61 -13.46
C GLU A 79 -20.68 1.20 -13.42
N SER A 80 -19.38 1.07 -13.68
CA SER A 80 -18.69 -0.22 -13.81
C SER A 80 -17.97 -0.67 -12.53
N TYR A 81 -17.54 0.28 -11.70
CA TYR A 81 -16.81 -0.01 -10.47
C TYR A 81 -16.87 1.16 -9.48
N ILE A 82 -16.69 0.80 -8.21
CA ILE A 82 -16.45 1.75 -7.12
C ILE A 82 -15.09 1.41 -6.52
N MET A 83 -14.24 2.40 -6.34
CA MET A 83 -12.97 2.29 -5.66
C MET A 83 -12.90 3.30 -4.52
N GLU A 84 -12.53 2.83 -3.35
CA GLU A 84 -12.32 3.65 -2.16
C GLU A 84 -10.92 3.36 -1.63
N TRP A 85 -10.23 4.37 -1.10
CA TRP A 85 -8.90 4.19 -0.53
C TRP A 85 -8.65 5.11 0.64
N SER A 86 -7.68 4.71 1.45
CA SER A 86 -6.97 5.56 2.37
C SER A 86 -5.50 5.20 2.36
N ALA A 87 -4.62 6.20 2.38
CA ALA A 87 -3.18 6.03 2.37
C ALA A 87 -2.48 7.05 3.26
N LEU A 88 -1.37 6.64 3.82
CA LEU A 88 -0.44 7.47 4.56
C LEU A 88 0.99 6.97 4.36
N TRP A 89 1.97 7.81 4.65
CA TRP A 89 3.38 7.49 4.53
C TRP A 89 4.00 7.46 5.93
N ILE A 90 4.70 6.38 6.24
CA ILE A 90 5.36 6.18 7.53
C ILE A 90 6.87 6.17 7.29
N PRO A 91 7.59 7.27 7.58
CA PRO A 91 9.00 7.43 7.22
C PRO A 91 9.90 6.29 7.71
N GLU A 92 9.67 5.81 8.92
CA GLU A 92 10.49 4.78 9.58
C GLU A 92 9.95 3.35 9.43
N SER A 93 8.83 3.15 8.71
CA SER A 93 8.28 1.81 8.55
C SER A 93 9.15 0.94 7.66
N ILE A 94 9.52 -0.24 8.18
CA ILE A 94 10.20 -1.29 7.41
C ILE A 94 9.18 -2.08 6.60
N GLU A 95 8.01 -2.34 7.17
CA GLU A 95 6.92 -3.10 6.57
C GLU A 95 5.62 -2.27 6.63
N PRO A 96 5.38 -1.39 5.66
CA PRO A 96 4.15 -0.62 5.61
C PRO A 96 2.94 -1.54 5.38
N LEU A 97 1.82 -1.23 6.01
CA LEU A 97 0.57 -1.96 5.81
C LEU A 97 0.05 -1.74 4.39
N GLN A 98 -0.06 -2.79 3.61
CA GLN A 98 -0.54 -2.72 2.22
C GLN A 98 -1.66 -3.72 2.00
N GLU A 99 -2.89 -3.27 2.15
CA GLU A 99 -4.07 -4.10 2.02
C GLU A 99 -4.93 -3.70 0.83
N SER A 100 -5.41 -4.70 0.11
CA SER A 100 -6.34 -4.48 -1.00
C SER A 100 -7.40 -5.57 -1.07
N TYR A 101 -8.61 -5.15 -1.44
CA TYR A 101 -9.77 -6.01 -1.48
C TYR A 101 -10.56 -5.77 -2.76
N VAL A 102 -11.01 -6.86 -3.39
CA VAL A 102 -11.93 -6.82 -4.53
C VAL A 102 -13.20 -7.55 -4.16
N ASN A 103 -14.35 -6.86 -4.14
CA ASN A 103 -15.63 -7.40 -3.67
C ASN A 103 -15.49 -8.10 -2.30
N LEU A 104 -14.80 -7.45 -1.35
CA LEU A 104 -14.50 -7.96 -0.01
C LEU A 104 -13.55 -9.18 0.06
N ILE A 105 -13.00 -9.61 -1.06
CA ILE A 105 -12.00 -10.70 -1.13
C ILE A 105 -10.62 -10.06 -1.03
N PRO A 106 -9.75 -10.48 -0.09
CA PRO A 106 -8.40 -9.95 0.01
C PRO A 106 -7.58 -10.34 -1.20
N THR A 107 -6.88 -9.37 -1.78
CA THR A 107 -5.98 -9.57 -2.92
C THR A 107 -4.54 -9.44 -2.46
N MET A 108 -4.02 -10.48 -1.82
CA MET A 108 -2.69 -10.50 -1.18
C MET A 108 -1.54 -10.22 -2.16
N TYR A 109 -1.73 -10.50 -3.43
CA TYR A 109 -0.77 -10.22 -4.50
C TYR A 109 -1.15 -8.99 -5.34
N GLY A 110 -2.05 -8.15 -4.82
CA GLY A 110 -2.50 -6.93 -5.48
C GLY A 110 -3.21 -7.16 -6.82
N GLY A 111 -2.72 -6.55 -7.86
CA GLY A 111 -3.26 -6.65 -9.21
C GLY A 111 -3.55 -5.30 -9.85
N THR A 112 -4.42 -5.27 -10.85
CA THR A 112 -4.69 -4.08 -11.69
C THR A 112 -5.02 -2.82 -10.87
N HIS A 113 -5.85 -2.94 -9.83
CA HIS A 113 -6.27 -1.81 -8.98
C HIS A 113 -5.11 -1.25 -8.15
N VAL A 114 -4.26 -2.11 -7.57
CA VAL A 114 -3.07 -1.69 -6.81
C VAL A 114 -2.03 -1.08 -7.73
N ASN A 115 -1.80 -1.70 -8.89
CA ASN A 115 -0.87 -1.18 -9.89
C ASN A 115 -1.29 0.20 -10.40
N ALA A 116 -2.58 0.40 -10.67
CA ALA A 116 -3.12 1.69 -11.06
C ALA A 116 -2.96 2.74 -9.97
N PHE A 117 -3.26 2.38 -8.71
CA PHE A 117 -3.09 3.26 -7.56
C PHE A 117 -1.63 3.70 -7.41
N ARG A 118 -0.71 2.73 -7.41
CA ARG A 118 0.73 3.01 -7.33
C ARG A 118 1.20 3.92 -8.47
N ALA A 119 0.86 3.59 -9.71
CA ALA A 119 1.27 4.36 -10.88
C ALA A 119 0.72 5.79 -10.84
N GLY A 120 -0.57 5.95 -10.55
CA GLY A 120 -1.21 7.27 -10.45
C GLY A 120 -0.57 8.18 -9.39
N LEU A 121 -0.27 7.64 -8.21
CA LEU A 121 0.38 8.40 -7.14
C LEU A 121 1.81 8.79 -7.52
N ILE A 122 2.57 7.89 -8.14
CA ILE A 122 3.95 8.15 -8.55
C ILE A 122 4.00 9.24 -9.61
N ASP A 123 3.14 9.16 -10.62
CA ASP A 123 3.11 10.12 -11.72
C ASP A 123 2.70 11.51 -11.21
N ALA A 124 1.64 11.59 -10.39
CA ALA A 124 1.19 12.84 -9.78
C ALA A 124 2.27 13.48 -8.89
N MET A 125 2.97 12.70 -8.06
CA MET A 125 4.03 13.20 -7.19
C MET A 125 5.21 13.75 -8.01
N ARG A 126 5.61 13.07 -9.08
CA ARG A 126 6.68 13.57 -9.98
C ARG A 126 6.31 14.90 -10.60
N GLU A 127 5.11 15.00 -11.17
CA GLU A 127 4.65 16.26 -11.77
C GLU A 127 4.52 17.39 -10.73
N PHE A 128 4.10 17.06 -9.51
CA PHE A 128 4.06 18.03 -8.40
C PHE A 128 5.47 18.54 -8.06
N CYS A 129 6.45 17.64 -7.93
CA CYS A 129 7.84 18.00 -7.67
C CYS A 129 8.43 18.87 -8.80
N ASP A 130 8.15 18.52 -10.05
CA ASP A 130 8.64 19.26 -11.23
C ASP A 130 8.03 20.67 -11.30
N ARG A 131 6.71 20.80 -11.11
CA ARG A 131 6.02 22.11 -11.13
C ARG A 131 6.48 23.03 -10.01
N LYS A 132 6.73 22.49 -8.84
CA LYS A 132 7.17 23.25 -7.65
C LYS A 132 8.68 23.46 -7.62
N ASN A 133 9.45 22.88 -8.56
CA ASN A 133 10.92 22.91 -8.57
C ASN A 133 11.55 22.39 -7.27
N LEU A 134 10.99 21.33 -6.69
CA LEU A 134 11.43 20.79 -5.39
C LEU A 134 12.66 19.88 -5.51
N LEU A 135 12.96 19.36 -6.71
CA LEU A 135 14.03 18.40 -6.89
C LEU A 135 15.42 19.09 -6.86
N PRO A 136 16.33 18.67 -5.97
CA PRO A 136 17.71 19.11 -6.01
C PRO A 136 18.38 18.72 -7.32
N ARG A 137 19.38 19.51 -7.73
CA ARG A 137 20.22 19.17 -8.90
C ARG A 137 20.82 17.78 -8.70
N ASN A 138 20.74 16.94 -9.73
CA ASN A 138 21.24 15.56 -9.75
C ASN A 138 20.43 14.52 -8.98
N ILE A 139 19.24 14.84 -8.46
CA ILE A 139 18.32 13.86 -7.90
C ILE A 139 17.20 13.58 -8.89
N LYS A 140 17.04 12.31 -9.23
CA LYS A 140 15.91 11.79 -10.00
C LYS A 140 15.16 10.78 -9.17
N LEU A 141 13.86 11.02 -8.97
CA LEU A 141 13.00 10.13 -8.23
C LEU A 141 12.69 8.85 -9.02
N THR A 142 12.96 7.72 -8.42
CA THR A 142 12.48 6.42 -8.91
C THR A 142 11.08 6.13 -8.33
N PRO A 143 10.33 5.19 -8.91
CA PRO A 143 9.05 4.75 -8.33
C PRO A 143 9.17 4.32 -6.87
N GLU A 144 10.25 3.62 -6.52
CA GLU A 144 10.49 3.12 -5.17
C GLU A 144 10.72 4.24 -4.14
N ASP A 145 11.36 5.35 -4.53
CA ASP A 145 11.60 6.48 -3.63
C ASP A 145 10.29 7.10 -3.13
N ILE A 146 9.25 7.07 -3.97
CA ILE A 146 7.91 7.60 -3.66
C ILE A 146 7.07 6.56 -2.92
N TRP A 147 7.21 5.27 -3.28
CA TRP A 147 6.33 4.20 -2.82
C TRP A 147 6.78 3.50 -1.54
N LYS A 148 8.04 3.57 -1.19
CA LYS A 148 8.69 2.79 -0.13
C LYS A 148 7.97 2.81 1.22
N ASN A 149 7.42 3.95 1.60
CA ASN A 149 6.86 4.17 2.94
C ASN A 149 5.32 4.23 2.92
N VAL A 150 4.67 3.84 1.82
CA VAL A 150 3.22 3.95 1.67
C VAL A 150 2.51 2.81 2.37
N SER A 151 1.74 3.14 3.40
CA SER A 151 0.70 2.28 3.96
C SER A 151 -0.63 2.63 3.31
N PHE A 152 -1.41 1.64 2.90
CA PHE A 152 -2.71 1.87 2.28
C PHE A 152 -3.71 0.74 2.51
N ILE A 153 -4.98 1.10 2.43
CA ILE A 153 -6.09 0.16 2.26
C ILE A 153 -6.90 0.57 1.03
N LEU A 154 -7.18 -0.42 0.16
CA LEU A 154 -7.99 -0.25 -1.05
C LEU A 154 -9.22 -1.15 -1.02
N SER A 155 -10.39 -0.57 -1.23
CA SER A 155 -11.64 -1.28 -1.50
C SER A 155 -12.02 -1.10 -2.95
N PHE A 156 -12.11 -2.18 -3.72
CA PHE A 156 -12.50 -2.15 -5.11
C PHE A 156 -13.71 -3.05 -5.34
N LYS A 157 -14.82 -2.46 -5.72
CA LYS A 157 -16.11 -3.15 -5.99
C LYS A 157 -16.38 -3.05 -7.48
N MET A 158 -16.56 -4.18 -8.16
CA MET A 158 -16.85 -4.22 -9.58
C MET A 158 -17.68 -5.44 -9.96
N SER A 159 -18.40 -5.33 -11.07
CA SER A 159 -19.06 -6.49 -11.70
C SER A 159 -18.01 -7.33 -12.44
N ASN A 160 -18.13 -8.66 -12.35
CA ASN A 160 -17.32 -9.63 -13.09
C ASN A 160 -15.78 -9.43 -12.99
N PRO A 161 -15.19 -9.40 -11.77
CA PRO A 161 -13.75 -9.29 -11.61
C PRO A 161 -13.05 -10.54 -12.16
N GLN A 162 -11.97 -10.32 -12.91
CA GLN A 162 -11.12 -11.41 -13.36
C GLN A 162 -9.92 -11.53 -12.44
N PHE A 163 -9.71 -12.73 -11.90
CA PHE A 163 -8.61 -13.02 -11.00
C PHE A 163 -7.57 -13.96 -11.62
N SER A 164 -6.33 -13.83 -11.17
CA SER A 164 -5.30 -14.82 -11.43
C SER A 164 -5.46 -15.97 -10.44
N GLY A 165 -5.74 -17.16 -10.97
CA GLY A 165 -5.85 -18.38 -10.18
C GLY A 165 -7.10 -18.50 -9.31
N GLN A 166 -7.26 -19.66 -8.70
CA GLN A 166 -8.46 -20.02 -7.93
C GLN A 166 -8.54 -19.33 -6.55
N THR A 167 -7.41 -18.97 -5.99
CA THR A 167 -7.33 -18.29 -4.69
C THR A 167 -7.76 -16.84 -4.74
N LYS A 168 -7.98 -16.26 -5.94
CA LYS A 168 -8.40 -14.88 -6.17
C LYS A 168 -7.45 -13.83 -5.57
N GLY A 169 -6.20 -14.20 -5.30
CA GLY A 169 -5.22 -13.34 -4.64
C GLY A 169 -4.71 -12.16 -5.47
N LYS A 170 -5.02 -12.11 -6.79
CA LYS A 170 -4.58 -11.04 -7.69
C LYS A 170 -5.64 -10.70 -8.73
N LEU A 171 -6.01 -9.42 -8.83
CA LEU A 171 -6.92 -8.93 -9.89
C LEU A 171 -6.19 -8.77 -11.22
N GLN A 172 -6.79 -9.29 -12.31
CA GLN A 172 -6.26 -9.23 -13.68
C GLN A 172 -7.18 -8.51 -14.68
N SER A 173 -7.98 -7.57 -14.25
CA SER A 173 -8.85 -6.76 -15.12
C SER A 173 -8.05 -5.67 -15.85
N ASN A 174 -7.09 -6.05 -16.68
CA ASN A 174 -6.09 -5.15 -17.28
C ASN A 174 -6.67 -4.05 -18.16
N HIS A 175 -7.86 -4.24 -18.73
CA HIS A 175 -8.57 -3.21 -19.51
C HIS A 175 -8.88 -1.95 -18.71
N LEU A 176 -8.90 -2.03 -17.37
CA LEU A 176 -9.14 -0.88 -16.49
C LEU A 176 -7.88 -0.10 -16.15
N LEU A 177 -6.68 -0.69 -16.36
CA LEU A 177 -5.42 -0.15 -15.83
C LEU A 177 -5.18 1.31 -16.23
N ALA A 178 -5.22 1.61 -17.52
CA ALA A 178 -4.91 2.96 -18.02
C ALA A 178 -5.92 4.01 -17.53
N SER A 179 -7.22 3.72 -17.65
CA SER A 179 -8.29 4.64 -17.21
C SER A 179 -8.26 4.86 -15.70
N LEU A 180 -8.03 3.81 -14.93
CA LEU A 180 -7.97 3.90 -13.47
C LEU A 180 -6.73 4.67 -13.01
N THR A 181 -5.57 4.44 -13.64
CA THR A 181 -4.33 5.18 -13.38
C THR A 181 -4.52 6.68 -13.61
N SER A 182 -5.10 7.07 -14.76
CA SER A 182 -5.36 8.48 -15.06
C SER A 182 -6.26 9.14 -14.01
N LYS A 183 -7.38 8.50 -13.66
CA LYS A 183 -8.29 9.04 -12.64
C LYS A 183 -7.66 9.18 -11.26
N LEU A 184 -6.83 8.22 -10.87
CA LEU A 184 -6.12 8.25 -9.58
C LEU A 184 -5.05 9.33 -9.56
N LYS A 185 -4.31 9.50 -10.68
CA LYS A 185 -3.36 10.59 -10.88
C LYS A 185 -4.05 11.94 -10.70
N ASP A 186 -5.14 12.20 -11.44
CA ASP A 186 -5.88 13.46 -11.40
C ASP A 186 -6.37 13.80 -9.98
N LYS A 187 -6.90 12.79 -9.26
CA LYS A 187 -7.35 12.96 -7.88
C LYS A 187 -6.22 13.27 -6.91
N PHE A 188 -5.08 12.61 -7.06
CA PHE A 188 -3.93 12.87 -6.20
C PHE A 188 -3.28 14.22 -6.50
N GLU A 189 -3.18 14.61 -7.77
CA GLU A 189 -2.74 15.95 -8.15
C GLU A 189 -3.62 17.05 -7.55
N LEU A 190 -4.94 16.88 -7.64
CA LEU A 190 -5.87 17.83 -7.04
C LEU A 190 -5.68 17.91 -5.52
N TRP A 191 -5.49 16.78 -4.86
CA TRP A 191 -5.24 16.72 -3.43
C TRP A 191 -3.91 17.39 -3.06
N LEU A 192 -2.81 17.09 -3.77
CA LEU A 192 -1.50 17.73 -3.55
C LEU A 192 -1.54 19.25 -3.71
N ASN A 193 -2.30 19.74 -4.68
CA ASN A 193 -2.47 21.18 -4.89
C ASN A 193 -3.30 21.84 -3.78
N LYS A 194 -4.32 21.15 -3.27
CA LYS A 194 -5.16 21.63 -2.17
C LYS A 194 -4.44 21.59 -0.83
N HIS A 195 -3.56 20.61 -0.61
CA HIS A 195 -2.81 20.36 0.61
C HIS A 195 -1.31 20.52 0.36
N SER A 196 -0.90 21.71 -0.12
CA SER A 196 0.47 21.97 -0.60
C SER A 196 1.55 21.64 0.44
N GLU A 197 1.34 22.00 1.71
CA GLU A 197 2.29 21.70 2.79
C GLU A 197 2.48 20.18 2.97
N ALA A 198 1.39 19.42 2.96
CA ALA A 198 1.46 17.96 3.02
C ALA A 198 2.14 17.37 1.77
N GLY A 199 1.85 17.91 0.59
CA GLY A 199 2.50 17.53 -0.65
C GLY A 199 4.01 17.78 -0.65
N GLU A 200 4.44 18.91 -0.11
CA GLU A 200 5.86 19.25 0.04
C GLU A 200 6.55 18.33 1.05
N ALA A 201 5.92 18.02 2.18
CA ALA A 201 6.45 17.04 3.13
C ALA A 201 6.60 15.64 2.55
N LEU A 202 5.64 15.19 1.72
CA LEU A 202 5.74 13.92 1.00
C LEU A 202 6.85 13.94 -0.06
N ALA A 203 7.05 15.07 -0.74
CA ALA A 203 8.15 15.26 -1.67
C ALA A 203 9.51 15.21 -0.97
N GLU A 204 9.65 15.86 0.19
CA GLU A 204 10.86 15.81 1.02
C GLU A 204 11.18 14.37 1.46
N LEU A 205 10.17 13.60 1.87
CA LEU A 205 10.35 12.18 2.20
C LEU A 205 10.86 11.38 0.99
N ALA A 206 10.28 11.58 -0.19
CA ALA A 206 10.71 10.90 -1.42
C ALA A 206 12.13 11.30 -1.82
N ILE A 207 12.50 12.57 -1.67
CA ILE A 207 13.86 13.07 -1.91
C ILE A 207 14.87 12.46 -0.93
N SER A 208 14.53 12.36 0.35
CA SER A 208 15.34 11.70 1.38
C SER A 208 15.58 10.22 1.05
N ASN A 209 14.54 9.52 0.60
CA ASN A 209 14.65 8.13 0.14
C ASN A 209 15.62 8.01 -1.06
N ALA A 210 15.52 8.93 -2.04
CA ALA A 210 16.40 8.95 -3.19
C ALA A 210 17.86 9.20 -2.79
N GLN A 211 18.11 10.14 -1.88
CA GLN A 211 19.44 10.42 -1.35
C GLN A 211 20.04 9.20 -0.65
N THR A 212 19.26 8.53 0.19
CA THR A 212 19.67 7.31 0.91
C THR A 212 20.02 6.19 -0.08
N ARG A 213 19.22 6.00 -1.13
CA ARG A 213 19.47 5.02 -2.19
C ARG A 213 20.78 5.32 -2.93
N ILE A 214 21.02 6.58 -3.29
CA ILE A 214 22.24 7.01 -4.00
C ILE A 214 23.48 6.80 -3.13
N LEU A 215 23.41 7.15 -1.83
CA LEU A 215 24.51 6.96 -0.89
C LEU A 215 24.84 5.47 -0.70
N SER A 216 23.84 4.61 -0.61
CA SER A 216 24.01 3.15 -0.48
C SER A 216 24.70 2.58 -1.73
N SER A 217 24.22 2.93 -2.92
CA SER A 217 24.82 2.48 -4.19
C SER A 217 26.28 2.90 -4.33
N ASN A 218 26.63 4.11 -3.91
CA ASN A 218 28.01 4.61 -3.95
C ASN A 218 28.92 3.87 -2.95
N LYS A 219 28.42 3.47 -1.78
CA LYS A 219 29.17 2.66 -0.81
C LYS A 219 29.47 1.26 -1.35
N ASP A 220 28.49 0.65 -2.01
CA ASP A 220 28.65 -0.70 -2.57
C ASP A 220 29.64 -0.70 -3.76
N LEU A 221 29.59 0.30 -4.62
CA LEU A 221 30.58 0.48 -5.70
C LEU A 221 32.01 0.65 -5.15
N LYS A 222 32.19 1.42 -4.08
CA LYS A 222 33.51 1.56 -3.43
C LYS A 222 33.99 0.23 -2.85
N LYS A 223 33.12 -0.55 -2.22
CA LYS A 223 33.49 -1.90 -1.68
C LYS A 223 33.88 -2.87 -2.80
N ILE A 224 33.18 -2.85 -3.94
CA ILE A 224 33.49 -3.72 -5.08
C ILE A 224 34.85 -3.33 -5.67
N ASN A 225 35.10 -2.04 -5.89
CA ASN A 225 36.39 -1.57 -6.41
C ASN A 225 37.57 -1.91 -5.48
N THR A 226 37.37 -1.83 -4.15
CA THR A 226 38.42 -2.19 -3.19
C THR A 226 38.70 -3.70 -3.19
N ARG A 227 37.66 -4.55 -3.39
CA ARG A 227 37.83 -6.00 -3.49
C ARG A 227 38.51 -6.43 -4.79
N SER A 228 38.24 -5.76 -5.91
CA SER A 228 38.89 -6.04 -7.20
C SER A 228 40.37 -5.68 -7.24
N ILE A 229 40.81 -4.71 -6.42
CA ILE A 229 42.23 -4.32 -6.29
C ILE A 229 43.01 -5.32 -5.40
N LEU A 230 42.31 -6.10 -4.54
CA LEU A 230 42.95 -7.04 -3.62
C LEU A 230 43.06 -8.48 -4.14
N LEU A 231 42.73 -8.74 -5.40
CA LEU A 231 42.99 -10.05 -6.01
C LEU A 231 44.45 -10.10 -6.45
N PRO A 232 45.32 -10.96 -5.83
CA PRO A 232 46.69 -11.12 -6.29
C PRO A 232 46.68 -11.73 -7.69
N SER A 233 47.36 -11.09 -8.64
CA SER A 233 47.70 -11.68 -9.90
C SER A 233 48.50 -12.96 -9.63
N ARG A 234 47.88 -14.14 -9.71
CA ARG A 234 48.67 -15.37 -9.83
C ARG A 234 49.29 -15.39 -11.21
N LEU A 235 50.56 -15.04 -11.25
CA LEU A 235 51.49 -15.32 -12.31
C LEU A 235 51.93 -16.79 -12.23
N SER A 236 51.86 -17.41 -13.41
CA SER A 236 52.54 -18.64 -13.87
C SER A 236 52.32 -19.91 -13.12
#